data_535ba01ee22e60ad07ac64d9967e5dc3
#
_entry.id   535ba01ee22e60ad07ac64d9967e5dc3
#
_cell.length_a   1.000
_cell.length_b   1.000
_cell.length_c   1.000
_cell.angle_alpha   90.00
_cell.angle_beta   90.00
_cell.angle_gamma   90.00
#
_symmetry.space_group_name_H-M   'P 1'
#
loop_
_entity.id
_entity.type
_entity.pdbx_description
1 polymer ?
#
loop_
_entity_poly.entity_id
_entity_poly.type
_entity_poly.pdbx_seq_one_letter_code
_entity_poly.pdbx_strand_id
1 'polypeptide(L)'
;MANVTPGYTFTGTTDPITYTKLNLVGQPTVTIGSSEITTSMLASGNTYAAPTLSGGTTITQSTPLYETYSTVTFGASIGLTFTTTDGNTRRIACSSSTASTITASSVPRAGYKLILSFTTDGTAGNVITFSTGFKSTGTYTLGSANKYYNIAFISDGTNLLELYRTAAVG
;
A
#
# COMPACT_ATOMS: atom_id res chain seq x y z
N MET A 1 -25.19 20.78 -6.75
CA MET A 1 -25.07 22.02 -5.94
C MET A 1 -25.01 21.63 -4.48
N ALA A 2 -23.95 22.00 -3.79
CA ALA A 2 -23.84 21.70 -2.36
C ALA A 2 -24.93 22.45 -1.58
N ASN A 3 -25.63 21.76 -0.72
CA ASN A 3 -26.66 22.35 0.12
C ASN A 3 -26.15 22.47 1.55
N VAL A 4 -26.26 23.69 2.11
CA VAL A 4 -25.89 23.95 3.50
C VAL A 4 -27.17 24.10 4.30
N THR A 5 -27.45 23.15 5.16
CA THR A 5 -28.58 23.20 6.06
C THR A 5 -28.13 23.74 7.41
N PRO A 6 -28.74 24.82 7.93
CA PRO A 6 -28.45 25.28 9.29
C PRO A 6 -28.66 24.17 10.31
N GLY A 7 -27.81 24.06 11.28
CA GLY A 7 -27.97 23.06 12.34
C GLY A 7 -29.23 23.31 13.21
N TYR A 8 -29.66 24.56 13.25
CA TYR A 8 -30.95 24.96 13.86
C TYR A 8 -31.52 26.21 13.17
N THR A 9 -32.82 26.23 12.97
CA THR A 9 -33.56 27.41 12.47
C THR A 9 -34.58 27.80 13.52
N PHE A 10 -34.57 29.08 13.93
CA PHE A 10 -35.61 29.61 14.84
C PHE A 10 -36.92 29.78 14.09
N THR A 11 -38.01 29.21 14.61
CA THR A 11 -39.27 29.12 13.92
C THR A 11 -40.24 30.26 14.25
N GLY A 12 -39.82 31.22 15.07
CA GLY A 12 -40.66 32.39 15.39
C GLY A 12 -40.06 33.24 16.51
N THR A 13 -40.70 34.38 16.78
CA THR A 13 -40.28 35.32 17.80
C THR A 13 -40.45 34.82 19.22
N THR A 14 -41.20 33.74 19.40
CA THR A 14 -41.48 33.09 20.71
C THR A 14 -40.60 31.87 20.94
N ASP A 15 -39.77 31.50 19.98
CA ASP A 15 -38.86 30.32 20.14
C ASP A 15 -37.73 30.67 21.12
N PRO A 16 -37.68 30.04 22.31
CA PRO A 16 -36.71 30.42 23.32
C PRO A 16 -35.28 30.11 22.87
N ILE A 17 -34.40 31.07 23.00
CA ILE A 17 -32.97 30.92 22.74
C ILE A 17 -32.35 30.11 23.89
N THR A 18 -31.96 28.87 23.60
CA THR A 18 -31.23 28.01 24.55
C THR A 18 -29.77 27.87 24.11
N TYR A 19 -28.90 27.54 25.06
CA TYR A 19 -27.48 27.27 24.79
C TYR A 19 -27.31 26.18 23.70
N THR A 20 -28.13 25.12 23.77
CA THR A 20 -28.09 24.02 22.79
C THR A 20 -28.48 24.51 21.40
N LYS A 21 -29.54 25.32 21.26
CA LYS A 21 -29.97 25.86 19.98
C LYS A 21 -28.93 26.82 19.38
N LEU A 22 -28.32 27.63 20.23
CA LEU A 22 -27.31 28.56 19.81
C LEU A 22 -26.04 27.84 19.28
N ASN A 23 -25.63 26.75 19.93
CA ASN A 23 -24.54 25.93 19.46
C ASN A 23 -24.83 25.26 18.12
N LEU A 24 -26.09 24.82 17.89
CA LEU A 24 -26.48 24.18 16.63
C LEU A 24 -26.51 25.17 15.46
N VAL A 25 -26.79 26.44 15.70
CA VAL A 25 -26.74 27.48 14.64
C VAL A 25 -25.32 27.60 14.06
N GLY A 26 -24.30 27.44 14.90
CA GLY A 26 -22.88 27.48 14.48
C GLY A 26 -22.37 26.18 13.83
N GLN A 27 -23.18 25.15 13.74
CA GLN A 27 -22.78 23.84 13.19
C GLN A 27 -23.67 23.44 11.98
N PRO A 28 -23.58 24.13 10.84
CA PRO A 28 -24.36 23.77 9.69
C PRO A 28 -23.95 22.41 9.12
N THR A 29 -24.93 21.62 8.72
CA THR A 29 -24.67 20.40 7.97
C THR A 29 -24.52 20.76 6.49
N VAL A 30 -23.37 20.40 5.93
CA VAL A 30 -23.12 20.55 4.49
C VAL A 30 -23.39 19.19 3.83
N THR A 31 -24.41 19.12 3.01
CA THR A 31 -24.68 17.96 2.16
C THR A 31 -24.15 18.25 0.76
N ILE A 32 -23.19 17.44 0.32
CA ILE A 32 -22.65 17.52 -1.04
C ILE A 32 -23.30 16.38 -1.83
N GLY A 33 -24.00 16.71 -2.90
CA GLY A 33 -24.62 15.72 -3.78
C GLY A 33 -23.58 14.86 -4.50
N SER A 34 -24.00 13.67 -4.92
CA SER A 34 -23.17 12.80 -5.75
C SER A 34 -22.76 13.53 -7.03
N SER A 35 -21.49 13.60 -7.34
CA SER A 35 -20.86 14.29 -8.48
C SER A 35 -20.51 15.77 -8.25
N GLU A 36 -20.63 16.30 -7.04
CA GLU A 36 -20.36 17.72 -6.76
C GLU A 36 -18.96 17.99 -6.18
N ILE A 37 -18.20 16.95 -5.84
CA ILE A 37 -16.81 17.13 -5.41
C ILE A 37 -15.94 17.21 -6.65
N THR A 38 -15.48 18.40 -6.97
CA THR A 38 -14.54 18.63 -8.07
C THR A 38 -13.10 18.66 -7.55
N THR A 39 -12.13 18.47 -8.44
CA THR A 39 -10.70 18.52 -8.10
C THR A 39 -10.28 19.87 -7.50
N SER A 40 -10.99 20.96 -7.82
CA SER A 40 -10.77 22.28 -7.22
C SER A 40 -11.25 22.38 -5.77
N MET A 41 -12.14 21.50 -5.33
CA MET A 41 -12.61 21.43 -3.93
C MET A 41 -11.68 20.58 -3.06
N LEU A 42 -10.86 19.75 -3.69
CA LEU A 42 -9.82 18.95 -3.03
C LEU A 42 -8.52 19.75 -3.14
N ALA A 43 -8.20 20.56 -2.14
CA ALA A 43 -6.94 21.32 -2.13
C ALA A 43 -5.75 20.35 -2.23
N SER A 44 -4.79 20.67 -3.11
CA SER A 44 -3.56 19.87 -3.23
C SER A 44 -2.78 19.91 -1.91
N GLY A 45 -2.27 18.75 -1.48
CA GLY A 45 -1.50 18.62 -0.24
C GLY A 45 -2.31 18.24 1.00
N ASN A 46 -3.63 18.17 0.93
CA ASN A 46 -4.43 17.65 2.04
C ASN A 46 -4.47 16.11 2.03
N THR A 47 -4.25 15.52 3.19
CA THR A 47 -4.50 14.09 3.39
C THR A 47 -5.98 13.90 3.70
N TYR A 48 -6.71 13.31 2.77
CA TYR A 48 -8.08 12.89 3.03
C TYR A 48 -8.04 11.51 3.68
N ALA A 49 -8.63 11.38 4.87
CA ALA A 49 -8.80 10.06 5.48
C ALA A 49 -9.54 9.16 4.48
N ALA A 50 -8.97 7.99 4.20
CA ALA A 50 -9.36 7.11 3.10
C ALA A 50 -10.88 7.01 2.95
N PRO A 51 -11.49 7.58 1.90
CA PRO A 51 -12.91 7.39 1.66
C PRO A 51 -13.16 5.92 1.36
N THR A 52 -14.10 5.31 2.04
CA THR A 52 -14.58 4.00 1.67
C THR A 52 -15.39 4.13 0.39
N LEU A 53 -14.80 3.75 -0.74
CA LEU A 53 -15.51 3.68 -2.00
C LEU A 53 -16.33 2.39 -2.01
N SER A 54 -17.65 2.50 -1.80
CA SER A 54 -18.59 1.38 -1.86
C SER A 54 -19.39 1.43 -3.16
N GLY A 55 -19.73 0.24 -3.70
CA GLY A 55 -20.68 0.13 -4.81
C GLY A 55 -20.13 0.50 -6.19
N GLY A 56 -19.36 -0.39 -6.81
CA GLY A 56 -19.06 -0.32 -8.25
C GLY A 56 -18.37 0.96 -8.76
N THR A 57 -17.74 1.72 -7.88
CA THR A 57 -17.09 2.99 -8.23
C THR A 57 -15.85 2.73 -9.08
N THR A 58 -15.82 3.26 -10.29
CA THR A 58 -14.63 3.26 -11.13
C THR A 58 -13.75 4.45 -10.74
N ILE A 59 -12.53 4.18 -10.29
CA ILE A 59 -11.53 5.22 -10.11
C ILE A 59 -10.81 5.41 -11.44
N THR A 60 -11.12 6.50 -12.13
CA THR A 60 -10.36 6.89 -13.34
C THR A 60 -9.21 7.76 -12.91
N GLN A 61 -8.00 7.25 -13.03
CA GLN A 61 -6.78 7.97 -12.71
C GLN A 61 -6.09 8.40 -14.00
N SER A 62 -5.93 9.71 -14.19
CA SER A 62 -5.25 10.29 -15.36
C SER A 62 -3.73 10.26 -15.28
N THR A 63 -3.21 10.09 -14.07
CA THR A 63 -1.76 9.93 -13.83
C THR A 63 -1.44 8.48 -13.47
N PRO A 64 -0.30 7.93 -13.93
CA PRO A 64 0.10 6.59 -13.56
C PRO A 64 0.14 6.42 -12.03
N LEU A 65 -0.43 5.33 -11.54
CA LEU A 65 -0.25 4.93 -10.14
C LEU A 65 1.14 4.29 -10.04
N TYR A 66 2.07 5.00 -9.44
CA TYR A 66 3.39 4.45 -9.17
C TYR A 66 3.33 3.60 -7.90
N GLU A 67 3.66 2.33 -8.01
CA GLU A 67 3.89 1.51 -6.84
C GLU A 67 5.21 1.96 -6.19
N THR A 68 5.17 2.26 -4.91
CA THR A 68 6.39 2.54 -4.15
C THR A 68 7.19 1.26 -3.96
N TYR A 69 8.51 1.37 -4.07
CA TYR A 69 9.41 0.29 -3.68
C TYR A 69 10.15 0.67 -2.40
N SER A 70 10.51 -0.32 -1.61
CA SER A 70 11.40 -0.12 -0.47
C SER A 70 12.69 -0.95 -0.65
N THR A 71 13.77 -0.42 -0.09
CA THR A 71 15.05 -1.13 -0.06
C THR A 71 15.14 -1.95 1.21
N VAL A 72 15.55 -3.21 1.05
CA VAL A 72 15.80 -4.13 2.16
C VAL A 72 17.29 -4.43 2.22
N THR A 73 17.87 -4.30 3.40
CA THR A 73 19.29 -4.60 3.59
C THR A 73 19.54 -6.08 3.41
N PHE A 74 20.53 -6.43 2.59
CA PHE A 74 20.96 -7.79 2.38
C PHE A 74 21.71 -8.33 3.61
N GLY A 75 21.50 -9.60 3.91
CA GLY A 75 22.17 -10.28 5.02
C GLY A 75 21.81 -11.77 5.09
N ALA A 76 22.44 -12.50 5.98
CA ALA A 76 22.20 -13.96 6.15
C ALA A 76 20.73 -14.26 6.56
N SER A 77 20.06 -13.32 7.23
CA SER A 77 18.66 -13.41 7.61
C SER A 77 17.95 -12.09 7.31
N ILE A 78 16.85 -12.16 6.59
CA ILE A 78 16.05 -11.01 6.20
C ILE A 78 14.60 -11.23 6.67
N GLY A 79 14.15 -10.44 7.64
CA GLY A 79 12.76 -10.42 8.08
C GLY A 79 11.97 -9.36 7.32
N LEU A 80 10.96 -9.75 6.56
CA LEU A 80 10.07 -8.81 5.90
C LEU A 80 8.90 -8.45 6.81
N THR A 81 8.66 -7.16 6.91
CA THR A 81 7.45 -6.57 7.50
C THR A 81 6.61 -5.96 6.40
N PHE A 82 5.31 -5.81 6.64
CA PHE A 82 4.38 -5.27 5.67
C PHE A 82 3.59 -4.14 6.33
N THR A 83 4.01 -2.92 6.06
CA THR A 83 3.32 -1.70 6.48
C THR A 83 2.70 -1.00 5.27
N THR A 84 1.84 -0.02 5.51
CA THR A 84 1.20 0.75 4.43
C THR A 84 2.19 1.57 3.59
N THR A 85 3.39 1.81 4.12
CA THR A 85 4.44 2.60 3.45
C THR A 85 5.44 1.76 2.66
N ASP A 86 5.41 0.45 2.85
CA ASP A 86 6.45 -0.44 2.32
C ASP A 86 6.35 -0.74 0.81
N GLY A 87 5.23 -0.47 0.18
CA GLY A 87 4.99 -0.81 -1.23
C GLY A 87 5.00 -2.31 -1.52
N ASN A 88 4.73 -2.65 -2.76
CA ASN A 88 4.63 -4.05 -3.23
C ASN A 88 5.97 -4.62 -3.72
N THR A 89 6.93 -3.75 -4.00
CA THR A 89 8.24 -4.14 -4.53
C THR A 89 9.32 -3.89 -3.49
N ARG A 90 10.13 -4.91 -3.21
CA ARG A 90 11.30 -4.83 -2.34
C ARG A 90 12.57 -5.01 -3.16
N ARG A 91 13.47 -4.06 -3.07
CA ARG A 91 14.80 -4.15 -3.71
C ARG A 91 15.83 -4.62 -2.70
N ILE A 92 16.63 -5.59 -3.10
CA ILE A 92 17.66 -6.22 -2.28
C ILE A 92 18.96 -6.23 -3.09
N ALA A 93 19.92 -5.41 -2.69
CA ALA A 93 21.24 -5.40 -3.31
C ALA A 93 22.12 -6.46 -2.60
N CYS A 94 22.43 -7.55 -3.30
CA CYS A 94 23.26 -8.62 -2.77
C CYS A 94 24.73 -8.21 -2.89
N SER A 95 25.41 -8.03 -1.78
CA SER A 95 26.78 -7.51 -1.69
C SER A 95 27.84 -8.58 -1.37
N SER A 96 27.47 -9.85 -1.35
CA SER A 96 28.39 -10.97 -1.09
C SER A 96 27.77 -12.27 -1.56
N SER A 97 28.54 -13.33 -1.71
CA SER A 97 28.08 -14.68 -2.04
C SER A 97 27.40 -15.42 -0.88
N THR A 98 26.93 -14.69 0.13
CA THR A 98 26.32 -15.26 1.34
C THR A 98 24.95 -15.84 1.03
N ALA A 99 24.67 -17.02 1.58
CA ALA A 99 23.31 -17.56 1.61
C ALA A 99 22.41 -16.69 2.51
N SER A 100 21.20 -16.41 2.06
CA SER A 100 20.23 -15.59 2.78
C SER A 100 18.93 -16.35 2.99
N THR A 101 18.37 -16.25 4.20
CA THR A 101 17.03 -16.77 4.50
C THR A 101 16.06 -15.61 4.66
N ILE A 102 15.00 -15.62 3.87
CA ILE A 102 13.95 -14.59 3.91
C ILE A 102 12.72 -15.15 4.62
N THR A 103 12.23 -14.40 5.60
CA THR A 103 11.04 -14.72 6.39
C THR A 103 10.03 -13.58 6.33
N ALA A 104 8.74 -13.91 6.49
CA ALA A 104 7.67 -12.95 6.69
C ALA A 104 6.98 -13.28 8.01
N SER A 105 7.22 -12.48 9.04
CA SER A 105 6.64 -12.69 10.38
C SER A 105 5.15 -12.37 10.44
N SER A 106 4.68 -11.49 9.56
CA SER A 106 3.27 -11.19 9.34
C SER A 106 2.99 -11.27 7.84
N VAL A 107 1.97 -12.03 7.44
CA VAL A 107 1.60 -12.14 6.04
C VAL A 107 0.50 -11.13 5.75
N PRO A 108 0.60 -10.34 4.66
CA PRO A 108 -0.42 -9.37 4.32
C PRO A 108 -1.73 -10.07 3.88
N ARG A 109 -2.82 -9.30 3.84
CA ARG A 109 -4.14 -9.80 3.43
C ARG A 109 -4.09 -10.55 2.10
N ALA A 110 -5.04 -11.46 1.89
CA ALA A 110 -5.19 -12.19 0.64
C ALA A 110 -5.28 -11.24 -0.58
N GLY A 111 -4.66 -11.64 -1.68
CA GLY A 111 -4.57 -10.86 -2.91
C GLY A 111 -3.43 -9.84 -2.95
N TYR A 112 -2.69 -9.62 -1.87
CA TYR A 112 -1.50 -8.77 -1.90
C TYR A 112 -0.42 -9.42 -2.77
N LYS A 113 0.16 -8.64 -3.67
CA LYS A 113 1.26 -9.08 -4.54
C LYS A 113 2.57 -8.52 -4.01
N LEU A 114 3.58 -9.36 -3.86
CA LEU A 114 4.93 -9.00 -3.47
C LEU A 114 5.90 -9.33 -4.59
N ILE A 115 6.74 -8.37 -4.96
CA ILE A 115 7.87 -8.59 -5.87
C ILE A 115 9.16 -8.36 -5.09
N LEU A 116 10.02 -9.35 -5.08
CA LEU A 116 11.40 -9.22 -4.59
C LEU A 116 12.32 -9.09 -5.79
N SER A 117 13.00 -7.96 -5.87
CA SER A 117 13.96 -7.65 -6.91
C SER A 117 15.37 -7.68 -6.34
N PHE A 118 16.17 -8.61 -6.77
CA PHE A 118 17.56 -8.78 -6.36
C PHE A 118 18.50 -8.19 -7.42
N THR A 119 19.52 -7.50 -6.97
CA THR A 119 20.63 -7.05 -7.81
C THR A 119 21.88 -7.70 -7.24
N THR A 120 22.57 -8.50 -8.04
CA THR A 120 23.87 -9.05 -7.67
C THR A 120 24.99 -8.06 -7.97
N ASP A 121 26.01 -8.03 -7.14
CA ASP A 121 27.24 -7.29 -7.38
C ASP A 121 28.21 -8.09 -8.29
N GLY A 122 29.50 -7.75 -8.28
CA GLY A 122 30.54 -8.48 -9.02
C GLY A 122 30.71 -9.95 -8.59
N THR A 123 29.98 -10.41 -7.57
CA THR A 123 30.06 -11.77 -7.03
C THR A 123 28.78 -12.53 -7.39
N ALA A 124 28.92 -13.69 -7.99
CA ALA A 124 27.81 -14.61 -8.29
C ALA A 124 27.62 -15.64 -7.17
N GLY A 125 26.48 -16.32 -7.21
CA GLY A 125 26.23 -17.52 -6.37
C GLY A 125 25.49 -17.26 -5.07
N ASN A 126 24.79 -16.12 -4.92
CA ASN A 126 23.88 -15.91 -3.80
C ASN A 126 22.77 -16.97 -3.82
N VAL A 127 22.53 -17.60 -2.68
CA VAL A 127 21.45 -18.57 -2.52
C VAL A 127 20.40 -17.99 -1.58
N ILE A 128 19.19 -17.82 -2.08
CA ILE A 128 18.07 -17.30 -1.32
C ILE A 128 17.14 -18.46 -0.94
N THR A 129 16.89 -18.60 0.36
CA THR A 129 15.93 -19.57 0.91
C THR A 129 14.73 -18.81 1.45
N PHE A 130 13.55 -19.24 1.10
CA PHE A 130 12.30 -18.72 1.66
C PHE A 130 11.81 -19.65 2.76
N SER A 131 11.45 -19.07 3.91
CA SER A 131 11.05 -19.83 5.10
C SER A 131 9.69 -19.36 5.62
N THR A 132 9.55 -19.09 6.91
CA THR A 132 8.28 -18.71 7.55
C THR A 132 7.52 -17.67 6.75
N GLY A 133 6.23 -17.92 6.53
CA GLY A 133 5.33 -17.05 5.77
C GLY A 133 5.41 -17.19 4.25
N PHE A 134 6.29 -18.04 3.73
CA PHE A 134 6.44 -18.29 2.30
C PHE A 134 6.12 -19.75 1.94
N LYS A 135 5.55 -19.94 0.77
CA LYS A 135 5.41 -21.22 0.05
C LYS A 135 6.12 -21.06 -1.30
N SER A 136 7.33 -21.56 -1.37
CA SER A 136 8.25 -21.40 -2.50
C SER A 136 8.80 -22.75 -2.95
N THR A 137 9.18 -22.83 -4.21
CA THR A 137 9.74 -24.03 -4.83
C THR A 137 11.26 -24.09 -4.60
N GLY A 138 11.66 -24.50 -3.38
CA GLY A 138 13.07 -24.66 -3.01
C GLY A 138 13.83 -23.33 -2.93
N THR A 139 15.14 -23.39 -3.09
CA THR A 139 16.04 -22.23 -3.08
C THR A 139 16.05 -21.49 -4.40
N TYR A 140 16.38 -20.19 -4.36
CA TYR A 140 16.57 -19.36 -5.53
C TYR A 140 18.04 -18.94 -5.65
N THR A 141 18.74 -19.51 -6.62
CA THR A 141 20.16 -19.25 -6.84
C THR A 141 20.33 -18.10 -7.82
N LEU A 142 21.01 -17.04 -7.40
CA LEU A 142 21.38 -15.88 -8.21
C LEU A 142 22.78 -16.14 -8.80
N GLY A 143 22.81 -16.92 -9.89
CA GLY A 143 24.02 -17.55 -10.39
C GLY A 143 24.98 -16.64 -11.19
N SER A 144 24.56 -15.41 -11.53
CA SER A 144 25.39 -14.50 -12.37
C SER A 144 25.64 -13.19 -11.66
N ALA A 145 26.86 -12.66 -11.81
CA ALA A 145 27.27 -11.36 -11.27
C ALA A 145 26.70 -10.20 -12.09
N ASN A 146 26.48 -9.05 -11.45
CA ASN A 146 25.98 -7.80 -12.05
C ASN A 146 24.67 -8.00 -12.82
N LYS A 147 23.75 -8.79 -12.28
CA LYS A 147 22.46 -9.12 -12.91
C LYS A 147 21.30 -8.82 -11.98
N TYR A 148 20.13 -8.71 -12.59
CA TYR A 148 18.85 -8.55 -11.91
C TYR A 148 18.10 -9.88 -11.90
N TYR A 149 17.42 -10.14 -10.80
CA TYR A 149 16.57 -11.30 -10.61
C TYR A 149 15.30 -10.87 -9.91
N ASN A 150 14.17 -11.40 -10.34
CA ASN A 150 12.89 -11.12 -9.70
C ASN A 150 12.18 -12.40 -9.31
N ILE A 151 11.50 -12.39 -8.19
CA ILE A 151 10.54 -13.39 -7.80
C ILE A 151 9.27 -12.72 -7.32
N ALA A 152 8.13 -13.23 -7.73
CA ALA A 152 6.83 -12.69 -7.35
C ALA A 152 6.04 -13.70 -6.53
N PHE A 153 5.31 -13.16 -5.58
CA PHE A 153 4.42 -13.90 -4.70
C PHE A 153 3.03 -13.26 -4.67
N ILE A 154 2.03 -14.06 -4.34
CA ILE A 154 0.69 -13.60 -3.97
C ILE A 154 0.34 -14.12 -2.59
N SER A 155 -0.29 -13.29 -1.77
CA SER A 155 -0.77 -13.70 -0.46
C SER A 155 -2.12 -14.40 -0.57
N ASP A 156 -2.28 -15.51 0.14
CA ASP A 156 -3.57 -16.15 0.43
C ASP A 156 -4.17 -15.70 1.78
N GLY A 157 -3.48 -14.77 2.48
CA GLY A 157 -3.83 -14.29 3.82
C GLY A 157 -3.10 -15.02 4.94
N THR A 158 -2.44 -16.15 4.64
CA THR A 158 -1.67 -16.95 5.60
C THR A 158 -0.24 -17.13 5.13
N ASN A 159 -0.03 -17.29 3.84
CA ASN A 159 1.28 -17.48 3.21
C ASN A 159 1.41 -16.61 1.97
N LEU A 160 2.65 -16.34 1.60
CA LEU A 160 3.05 -15.77 0.32
C LEU A 160 3.38 -16.92 -0.63
N LEU A 161 2.50 -17.17 -1.59
CA LEU A 161 2.61 -18.25 -2.58
C LEU A 161 3.44 -17.77 -3.76
N GLU A 162 4.47 -18.51 -4.14
CA GLU A 162 5.28 -18.16 -5.29
C GLU A 162 4.48 -18.24 -6.58
N LEU A 163 4.53 -17.20 -7.40
CA LEU A 163 3.92 -17.13 -8.72
C LEU A 163 4.93 -17.47 -9.80
N TYR A 164 6.07 -16.80 -9.79
CA TYR A 164 7.14 -17.00 -10.76
C TYR A 164 8.46 -16.45 -10.25
N ARG A 165 9.56 -16.90 -10.87
CA ARG A 165 10.90 -16.33 -10.74
C ARG A 165 11.52 -16.14 -12.12
N THR A 166 12.37 -15.12 -12.26
CA THR A 166 13.09 -14.87 -13.51
C THR A 166 14.45 -15.54 -13.50
N ALA A 167 14.98 -15.84 -14.69
CA ALA A 167 16.41 -16.01 -14.88
C ALA A 167 17.14 -14.66 -14.75
N ALA A 168 18.47 -14.66 -14.84
CA ALA A 168 19.28 -13.44 -14.85
C ALA A 168 18.87 -12.51 -16.01
N VAL A 169 18.71 -11.22 -15.70
CA VAL A 169 18.34 -10.17 -16.67
C VAL A 169 19.37 -9.05 -16.62
N GLY A 170 19.74 -8.50 -17.79
CA GLY A 170 20.68 -7.38 -17.91
C GLY A 170 22.08 -7.77 -18.31
#